data_e42652fc641a8d36647e4362677f4a88
#
_entry.id   e42652fc641a8d36647e4362677f4a88
#
_cell.length_a   1.000
_cell.length_b   1.000
_cell.length_c   1.000
_cell.angle_alpha   90.00
_cell.angle_beta   90.00
_cell.angle_gamma   90.00
#
_symmetry.space_group_name_H-M   'P 1'
#
loop_
_entity.id
_entity.type
_entity.pdbx_description
1 polymer ?
#
loop_
_entity_poly.entity_id
_entity_poly.type
_entity_poly.pdbx_seq_one_letter_code
_entity_poly.pdbx_strand_id
1 'polypeptide(L)'
;MNRAIRRIALVLGLAFAALVGQLSYLQVFSAERLSENPANRRLLIKEYSIDRGKMVVGSVTIAESKPTNDNLKFLRVYPQRALYGQITGYYSILFGRYLAEQSYNDYLIGEGPQDRFAAIVDDILGRDRKGDTLILTIDHAMQRVARQALGKQKGAAVALDPATGEILAMYANPSYDPNPLSSHDLGAVNKEWNRLNSDKDKPLISRATQERYPPGSTFKVIVTAAALEDGIKPTDTYPNPRALKLPQTNRTLPNFGGGACRGGGRISMAQALRVSCNTTFAQIGMQLGPAKLDEMARKFGFGAAPIGFDLPASASCFYAVPGEPCREPLIDQPQTAISSIGQSNVRATPLQMALVAATVANMGRVPQPHIVREIRDPTNQVVERFMPAASDPIYSSDTAATLRDMMIDVVDRGTGQPAAVRSLRGEMGGKTGTAQTGVSGEAPHVWFIAFAPGVAVAVVVENGGNLADAATGGRVAGPVARALIEEKLKQDARR
;
A
#
# COMPACT_ATOMS: atom_id res chain seq x y z
N MET A 1 -2.14 -9.21 75.02
CA MET A 1 -2.55 -9.57 73.65
C MET A 1 -1.44 -10.35 72.96
N ASN A 2 -1.70 -11.64 72.62
CA ASN A 2 -0.71 -12.68 72.27
C ASN A 2 0.23 -12.29 71.14
N ARG A 3 1.54 -12.55 71.31
CA ARG A 3 2.56 -12.38 70.24
C ARG A 3 2.22 -13.15 68.96
N ALA A 4 1.48 -14.28 69.13
CA ALA A 4 0.97 -15.08 68.03
C ALA A 4 -0.07 -14.31 67.18
N ILE A 5 -1.02 -13.59 67.78
CA ILE A 5 -2.04 -12.80 67.07
C ILE A 5 -1.41 -11.65 66.28
N ARG A 6 -0.41 -10.98 66.85
CA ARG A 6 0.35 -9.94 66.13
C ARG A 6 1.11 -10.48 64.93
N ARG A 7 1.72 -11.68 65.02
CA ARG A 7 2.41 -12.34 63.92
C ARG A 7 1.46 -12.71 62.79
N ILE A 8 0.29 -13.28 63.13
CA ILE A 8 -0.74 -13.65 62.15
C ILE A 8 -1.28 -12.40 61.47
N ALA A 9 -1.58 -11.31 62.22
CA ALA A 9 -2.05 -10.05 61.66
C ALA A 9 -1.01 -9.43 60.69
N LEU A 10 0.27 -9.53 61.03
CA LEU A 10 1.35 -9.01 60.19
C LEU A 10 1.53 -9.82 58.90
N VAL A 11 1.44 -11.15 58.99
CA VAL A 11 1.48 -12.04 57.81
C VAL A 11 0.28 -11.82 56.90
N LEU A 12 -0.92 -11.69 57.45
CA LEU A 12 -2.14 -11.35 56.71
C LEU A 12 -2.03 -9.98 56.06
N GLY A 13 -1.51 -8.97 56.78
CA GLY A 13 -1.30 -7.62 56.23
C GLY A 13 -0.30 -7.60 55.05
N LEU A 14 0.81 -8.33 55.17
CA LEU A 14 1.79 -8.49 54.09
C LEU A 14 1.21 -9.26 52.89
N ALA A 15 0.42 -10.30 53.10
CA ALA A 15 -0.25 -11.03 52.05
C ALA A 15 -1.28 -10.13 51.30
N PHE A 16 -2.02 -9.32 52.05
CA PHE A 16 -2.97 -8.37 51.45
C PHE A 16 -2.26 -7.27 50.67
N ALA A 17 -1.16 -6.73 51.22
CA ALA A 17 -0.33 -5.74 50.50
C ALA A 17 0.28 -6.30 49.19
N ALA A 18 0.74 -7.58 49.24
CA ALA A 18 1.25 -8.26 48.05
C ALA A 18 0.15 -8.48 47.00
N LEU A 19 -1.08 -8.85 47.41
CA LEU A 19 -2.22 -9.00 46.53
C LEU A 19 -2.63 -7.66 45.90
N VAL A 20 -2.69 -6.57 46.66
CA VAL A 20 -2.98 -5.24 46.18
C VAL A 20 -1.89 -4.75 45.20
N GLY A 21 -0.63 -4.97 45.56
CA GLY A 21 0.50 -4.65 44.68
C GLY A 21 0.45 -5.42 43.35
N GLN A 22 0.17 -6.71 43.39
CA GLN A 22 0.03 -7.54 42.18
C GLN A 22 -1.20 -7.12 41.34
N LEU A 23 -2.31 -6.80 41.99
CA LEU A 23 -3.53 -6.32 41.29
C LEU A 23 -3.27 -4.99 40.61
N SER A 24 -2.62 -4.05 41.31
CA SER A 24 -2.24 -2.77 40.74
C SER A 24 -1.27 -2.91 39.55
N TYR A 25 -0.28 -3.83 39.67
CA TYR A 25 0.61 -4.13 38.55
C TYR A 25 -0.13 -4.68 37.33
N LEU A 26 -1.07 -5.61 37.55
CA LEU A 26 -1.87 -6.18 36.45
C LEU A 26 -2.80 -5.14 35.82
N GLN A 27 -3.41 -4.24 36.62
CA GLN A 27 -4.38 -3.26 36.16
C GLN A 27 -3.75 -2.04 35.50
N VAL A 28 -2.52 -1.63 35.90
CA VAL A 28 -1.88 -0.41 35.41
C VAL A 28 -0.78 -0.73 34.39
N PHE A 29 0.11 -1.67 34.68
CA PHE A 29 1.29 -1.94 33.85
C PHE A 29 1.11 -3.07 32.85
N SER A 30 0.20 -4.01 33.14
CA SER A 30 -0.05 -5.16 32.26
C SER A 30 -1.42 -5.11 31.57
N ALA A 31 -2.25 -4.11 31.84
CA ALA A 31 -3.63 -4.01 31.35
C ALA A 31 -3.67 -4.03 29.81
N GLU A 32 -2.85 -3.20 29.16
CA GLU A 32 -2.77 -3.12 27.72
C GLU A 32 -2.34 -4.45 27.09
N ARG A 33 -1.27 -5.06 27.58
CA ARG A 33 -0.78 -6.36 27.12
C ARG A 33 -1.78 -7.51 27.34
N LEU A 34 -2.59 -7.44 28.41
CA LEU A 34 -3.61 -8.44 28.72
C LEU A 34 -4.89 -8.20 27.89
N SER A 35 -5.23 -6.94 27.60
CA SER A 35 -6.37 -6.60 26.75
C SER A 35 -6.09 -6.95 25.27
N GLU A 36 -4.86 -6.76 24.82
CA GLU A 36 -4.44 -7.10 23.45
C GLU A 36 -4.17 -8.59 23.22
N ASN A 37 -4.20 -9.39 24.29
CA ASN A 37 -3.95 -10.83 24.17
C ASN A 37 -5.08 -11.51 23.39
N PRO A 38 -4.79 -12.13 22.22
CA PRO A 38 -5.78 -12.83 21.39
C PRO A 38 -6.55 -13.94 22.13
N ALA A 39 -5.99 -14.45 23.25
CA ALA A 39 -6.65 -15.46 24.11
C ALA A 39 -7.68 -14.86 25.08
N ASN A 40 -7.82 -13.52 25.17
CA ASN A 40 -8.76 -12.87 26.08
C ASN A 40 -10.18 -12.82 25.49
N ARG A 41 -10.83 -13.97 25.49
CA ARG A 41 -12.20 -14.13 24.95
C ARG A 41 -13.26 -13.27 25.65
N ARG A 42 -13.06 -12.83 26.90
CA ARG A 42 -14.07 -12.04 27.62
C ARG A 42 -14.26 -10.65 27.01
N LEU A 43 -13.17 -9.99 26.65
CA LEU A 43 -13.25 -8.69 25.97
C LEU A 43 -13.86 -8.86 24.58
N LEU A 44 -13.47 -9.90 23.86
CA LEU A 44 -14.04 -10.20 22.56
C LEU A 44 -15.55 -10.41 22.63
N ILE A 45 -16.06 -11.21 23.58
CA ILE A 45 -17.52 -11.44 23.77
C ILE A 45 -18.22 -10.12 24.10
N LYS A 46 -17.62 -9.24 24.92
CA LYS A 46 -18.15 -7.92 25.23
C LYS A 46 -18.23 -7.06 23.97
N GLU A 47 -17.19 -7.05 23.13
CA GLU A 47 -17.18 -6.32 21.86
C GLU A 47 -18.24 -6.82 20.87
N TYR A 48 -18.52 -8.13 20.84
CA TYR A 48 -19.59 -8.72 20.01
C TYR A 48 -21.01 -8.35 20.47
N SER A 49 -21.15 -7.79 21.66
CA SER A 49 -22.42 -7.22 22.14
C SER A 49 -22.64 -5.76 21.76
N ILE A 50 -21.65 -5.13 21.11
CA ILE A 50 -21.73 -3.74 20.62
C ILE A 50 -22.22 -3.73 19.18
N ASP A 51 -23.13 -2.82 18.84
CA ASP A 51 -23.49 -2.51 17.44
C ASP A 51 -22.31 -1.79 16.78
N ARG A 52 -21.35 -2.61 16.26
CA ARG A 52 -20.10 -2.13 15.69
C ARG A 52 -20.36 -1.23 14.48
N GLY A 53 -19.74 -0.07 14.45
CA GLY A 53 -19.95 0.98 13.47
C GLY A 53 -19.79 0.55 12.02
N LYS A 54 -20.39 1.28 11.12
CA LYS A 54 -20.37 0.96 9.68
C LYS A 54 -19.08 1.43 9.01
N MET A 55 -18.74 0.79 7.89
CA MET A 55 -17.80 1.32 6.91
C MET A 55 -18.57 1.62 5.63
N VAL A 56 -18.41 2.84 5.10
CA VAL A 56 -19.22 3.36 3.99
C VAL A 56 -18.33 3.99 2.92
N VAL A 57 -18.66 3.72 1.67
CA VAL A 57 -18.02 4.25 0.47
C VAL A 57 -19.07 5.00 -0.35
N GLY A 58 -19.06 6.33 -0.32
CA GLY A 58 -20.15 7.13 -0.86
C GLY A 58 -21.49 6.77 -0.19
N SER A 59 -22.43 6.19 -0.93
CA SER A 59 -23.71 5.68 -0.41
C SER A 59 -23.72 4.16 -0.15
N VAL A 60 -22.59 3.48 -0.39
CA VAL A 60 -22.52 2.01 -0.34
C VAL A 60 -21.95 1.55 1.00
N THR A 61 -22.72 0.78 1.76
CA THR A 61 -22.21 0.10 2.97
C THR A 61 -21.36 -1.09 2.58
N ILE A 62 -20.13 -1.13 3.11
CA ILE A 62 -19.17 -2.21 2.84
C ILE A 62 -18.89 -3.10 4.06
N ALA A 63 -19.19 -2.61 5.26
CA ALA A 63 -19.24 -3.39 6.50
C ALA A 63 -20.31 -2.84 7.44
N GLU A 64 -21.07 -3.72 8.07
CA GLU A 64 -22.12 -3.38 9.05
C GLU A 64 -22.30 -4.52 10.07
N SER A 65 -22.90 -4.21 11.21
CA SER A 65 -23.34 -5.22 12.18
C SER A 65 -24.82 -5.50 12.00
N LYS A 66 -25.21 -6.80 12.08
CA LYS A 66 -26.61 -7.23 12.06
C LYS A 66 -26.95 -7.92 13.37
N PRO A 67 -28.08 -7.58 14.01
CA PRO A 67 -28.47 -8.25 15.25
C PRO A 67 -28.73 -9.74 15.01
N THR A 68 -28.35 -10.54 16.02
CA THR A 68 -28.57 -11.99 16.03
C THR A 68 -29.30 -12.38 17.32
N ASN A 69 -29.84 -13.59 17.35
CA ASN A 69 -30.55 -14.13 18.53
C ASN A 69 -29.64 -15.00 19.40
N ASP A 70 -28.32 -14.99 19.19
CA ASP A 70 -27.33 -15.74 19.97
C ASP A 70 -26.67 -14.86 21.07
N ASN A 71 -25.78 -15.45 21.83
CA ASN A 71 -25.10 -14.78 22.96
C ASN A 71 -24.15 -13.65 22.52
N LEU A 72 -23.86 -13.54 21.22
CA LEU A 72 -22.95 -12.53 20.68
C LEU A 72 -23.67 -11.26 20.21
N LYS A 73 -25.02 -11.27 20.21
CA LYS A 73 -25.91 -10.18 19.84
C LYS A 73 -25.79 -9.62 18.41
N PHE A 74 -24.57 -9.50 17.85
CA PHE A 74 -24.33 -8.90 16.55
C PHE A 74 -23.38 -9.74 15.69
N LEU A 75 -23.75 -9.93 14.41
CA LEU A 75 -22.91 -10.53 13.39
C LEU A 75 -22.33 -9.44 12.48
N ARG A 76 -21.01 -9.43 12.32
CA ARG A 76 -20.34 -8.54 11.35
C ARG A 76 -20.55 -9.06 9.93
N VAL A 77 -21.05 -8.21 9.04
CA VAL A 77 -21.39 -8.55 7.65
C VAL A 77 -20.70 -7.61 6.68
N TYR A 78 -20.19 -8.16 5.58
CA TYR A 78 -19.52 -7.44 4.51
C TYR A 78 -20.31 -7.60 3.20
N PRO A 79 -21.27 -6.68 2.90
CA PRO A 79 -22.17 -6.83 1.75
C PRO A 79 -21.46 -6.92 0.40
N GLN A 80 -20.31 -6.27 0.26
CA GLN A 80 -19.53 -6.25 -0.98
C GLN A 80 -18.47 -7.36 -1.07
N ARG A 81 -18.39 -8.24 -0.07
CA ARG A 81 -17.56 -9.45 -0.05
C ARG A 81 -16.10 -9.17 -0.48
N ALA A 82 -15.57 -9.97 -1.41
CA ALA A 82 -14.19 -9.90 -1.88
C ALA A 82 -13.80 -8.58 -2.60
N LEU A 83 -14.75 -7.72 -2.97
CA LEU A 83 -14.43 -6.42 -3.58
C LEU A 83 -13.67 -5.51 -2.62
N TYR A 84 -13.95 -5.62 -1.31
CA TYR A 84 -13.35 -4.79 -0.27
C TYR A 84 -12.58 -5.59 0.80
N GLY A 85 -12.49 -6.91 0.69
CA GLY A 85 -11.84 -7.74 1.71
C GLY A 85 -10.41 -7.34 2.04
N GLN A 86 -9.67 -6.81 1.05
CA GLN A 86 -8.32 -6.29 1.22
C GLN A 86 -8.26 -4.84 1.78
N ILE A 87 -9.42 -4.23 2.07
CA ILE A 87 -9.55 -2.90 2.70
C ILE A 87 -10.18 -3.06 4.07
N THR A 88 -11.38 -3.66 4.14
CA THR A 88 -12.09 -3.89 5.41
C THR A 88 -11.32 -4.81 6.34
N GLY A 89 -10.66 -5.81 5.79
CA GLY A 89 -10.19 -6.93 6.59
C GLY A 89 -11.35 -7.81 7.04
N TYR A 90 -11.19 -8.45 8.17
CA TYR A 90 -12.20 -9.29 8.83
C TYR A 90 -12.27 -8.99 10.33
N TYR A 91 -13.40 -9.34 10.94
CA TYR A 91 -13.64 -9.33 12.39
C TYR A 91 -14.05 -10.74 12.81
N SER A 92 -13.13 -11.47 13.44
CA SER A 92 -13.26 -12.90 13.71
C SER A 92 -13.10 -13.23 15.21
N ILE A 93 -13.98 -14.08 15.74
CA ILE A 93 -13.91 -14.56 17.12
C ILE A 93 -12.61 -15.32 17.39
N LEU A 94 -12.13 -16.10 16.40
CA LEU A 94 -10.96 -16.96 16.57
C LEU A 94 -9.65 -16.29 16.18
N PHE A 95 -9.69 -15.41 15.17
CA PHE A 95 -8.51 -14.85 14.54
C PHE A 95 -8.38 -13.33 14.71
N GLY A 96 -9.24 -12.74 15.55
CA GLY A 96 -9.19 -11.31 15.88
C GLY A 96 -9.60 -10.43 14.71
N ARG A 97 -8.88 -9.33 14.55
CA ARG A 97 -9.18 -8.25 13.60
C ARG A 97 -8.02 -8.04 12.65
N TYR A 98 -8.31 -7.56 11.44
CA TYR A 98 -7.29 -7.29 10.44
C TYR A 98 -7.67 -6.08 9.58
N LEU A 99 -6.68 -5.35 9.04
CA LEU A 99 -6.82 -4.14 8.22
C LEU A 99 -7.71 -3.07 8.90
N ALA A 100 -8.70 -2.50 8.21
CA ALA A 100 -9.52 -1.42 8.74
C ALA A 100 -10.29 -1.82 10.01
N GLU A 101 -10.73 -3.08 10.13
CA GLU A 101 -11.34 -3.60 11.36
C GLU A 101 -10.39 -3.54 12.56
N GLN A 102 -9.07 -3.62 12.33
CA GLN A 102 -8.05 -3.50 13.36
C GLN A 102 -7.63 -2.04 13.57
N SER A 103 -7.28 -1.32 12.49
CA SER A 103 -6.75 0.04 12.57
C SER A 103 -7.72 1.02 13.18
N TYR A 104 -9.02 0.81 12.96
CA TYR A 104 -10.10 1.69 13.42
C TYR A 104 -10.99 1.04 14.49
N ASN A 105 -10.46 0.02 15.19
CA ASN A 105 -11.25 -0.72 16.16
C ASN A 105 -11.92 0.16 17.20
N ASP A 106 -11.18 1.09 17.80
CA ASP A 106 -11.68 1.94 18.90
C ASP A 106 -12.87 2.79 18.46
N TYR A 107 -12.82 3.37 17.27
CA TYR A 107 -13.96 4.08 16.69
C TYR A 107 -15.14 3.13 16.41
N LEU A 108 -14.84 1.99 15.81
CA LEU A 108 -15.88 1.01 15.44
C LEU A 108 -16.62 0.42 16.64
N ILE A 109 -16.06 0.49 17.86
CA ILE A 109 -16.72 0.08 19.10
C ILE A 109 -17.20 1.25 19.98
N GLY A 110 -17.08 2.50 19.49
CA GLY A 110 -17.49 3.71 20.24
C GLY A 110 -16.56 4.00 21.43
N GLU A 111 -15.27 3.74 21.28
CA GLU A 111 -14.20 4.07 22.24
C GLU A 111 -13.16 5.00 21.62
N GLY A 112 -13.52 5.73 20.59
CA GLY A 112 -12.67 6.75 19.97
C GLY A 112 -12.15 7.76 21.01
N PRO A 113 -11.10 8.52 20.71
CA PRO A 113 -10.47 9.44 21.69
C PRO A 113 -11.47 10.41 22.34
N GLN A 114 -12.53 10.80 21.63
CA GLN A 114 -13.57 11.71 22.10
C GLN A 114 -14.65 10.98 22.92
N ASP A 115 -14.85 9.69 22.72
CA ASP A 115 -15.95 8.91 23.29
C ASP A 115 -15.54 8.10 24.53
N ARG A 116 -14.25 8.03 24.87
CA ARG A 116 -13.73 7.22 25.99
C ARG A 116 -14.43 7.49 27.31
N PHE A 117 -14.72 8.75 27.62
CA PHE A 117 -15.42 9.09 28.86
C PHE A 117 -16.90 8.67 28.81
N ALA A 118 -17.57 8.94 27.68
CA ALA A 118 -18.95 8.52 27.47
C ALA A 118 -19.09 6.99 27.51
N ALA A 119 -18.15 6.26 26.91
CA ALA A 119 -18.09 4.81 26.94
C ALA A 119 -17.99 4.22 28.35
N ILE A 120 -17.20 4.84 29.23
CA ILE A 120 -17.12 4.43 30.65
C ILE A 120 -18.46 4.68 31.37
N VAL A 121 -19.10 5.81 31.12
CA VAL A 121 -20.40 6.14 31.71
C VAL A 121 -21.48 5.17 31.22
N ASP A 122 -21.51 4.86 29.94
CA ASP A 122 -22.46 3.93 29.35
C ASP A 122 -22.28 2.51 29.89
N ASP A 123 -21.02 2.06 30.10
CA ASP A 123 -20.71 0.77 30.74
C ASP A 123 -21.24 0.71 32.17
N ILE A 124 -21.08 1.80 32.96
CA ILE A 124 -21.57 1.88 34.35
C ILE A 124 -23.11 1.87 34.39
N LEU A 125 -23.74 2.55 33.43
CA LEU A 125 -25.21 2.68 33.34
C LEU A 125 -25.86 1.49 32.59
N GLY A 126 -25.08 0.54 32.06
CA GLY A 126 -25.58 -0.60 31.31
C GLY A 126 -26.28 -0.21 30.00
N ARG A 127 -25.89 0.90 29.39
CA ARG A 127 -26.43 1.35 28.10
C ARG A 127 -25.80 0.59 26.93
N ASP A 128 -26.61 0.29 25.90
CA ASP A 128 -26.11 -0.31 24.67
C ASP A 128 -25.26 0.72 23.90
N ARG A 129 -24.00 0.35 23.64
CA ARG A 129 -23.06 1.16 22.84
C ARG A 129 -23.25 0.93 21.35
N LYS A 130 -22.99 1.98 20.58
CA LYS A 130 -22.90 1.95 19.10
C LYS A 130 -21.56 2.54 18.67
N GLY A 131 -20.94 1.91 17.70
CA GLY A 131 -19.69 2.38 17.14
C GLY A 131 -19.87 3.45 16.07
N ASP A 132 -18.79 4.18 15.80
CA ASP A 132 -18.73 5.25 14.83
C ASP A 132 -18.65 4.72 13.40
N THR A 133 -19.17 5.50 12.47
CA THR A 133 -19.17 5.19 11.04
C THR A 133 -17.94 5.77 10.37
N LEU A 134 -17.16 4.90 9.70
CA LEU A 134 -16.03 5.30 8.87
C LEU A 134 -16.52 5.65 7.45
N ILE A 135 -16.30 6.89 7.01
CA ILE A 135 -16.56 7.32 5.64
C ILE A 135 -15.22 7.24 4.87
N LEU A 136 -15.14 6.30 3.94
CA LEU A 136 -13.91 6.04 3.21
C LEU A 136 -13.75 6.98 2.00
N THR A 137 -12.49 7.18 1.58
CA THR A 137 -12.12 7.97 0.41
C THR A 137 -12.36 7.23 -0.90
N ILE A 138 -12.42 5.88 -0.83
CA ILE A 138 -12.59 5.00 -1.99
C ILE A 138 -13.82 5.41 -2.81
N ASP A 139 -13.66 5.43 -4.12
CA ASP A 139 -14.75 5.53 -5.06
C ASP A 139 -15.24 4.15 -5.47
N HIS A 140 -16.54 3.88 -5.28
CA HIS A 140 -17.11 2.54 -5.55
C HIS A 140 -17.00 2.14 -7.03
N ALA A 141 -17.19 3.08 -7.96
CA ALA A 141 -17.10 2.79 -9.38
C ALA A 141 -15.66 2.50 -9.80
N MET A 142 -14.69 3.30 -9.33
CA MET A 142 -13.28 3.06 -9.57
C MET A 142 -12.82 1.73 -8.96
N GLN A 143 -13.27 1.37 -7.76
CA GLN A 143 -12.96 0.07 -7.13
C GLN A 143 -13.49 -1.12 -7.96
N ARG A 144 -14.70 -0.99 -8.50
CA ARG A 144 -15.27 -1.99 -9.41
C ARG A 144 -14.50 -2.09 -10.72
N VAL A 145 -14.10 -0.94 -11.29
CA VAL A 145 -13.28 -0.88 -12.50
C VAL A 145 -11.92 -1.51 -12.26
N ALA A 146 -11.26 -1.24 -11.11
CA ALA A 146 -10.00 -1.90 -10.74
C ALA A 146 -10.13 -3.43 -10.76
N ARG A 147 -11.18 -3.97 -10.10
CA ARG A 147 -11.48 -5.40 -10.10
C ARG A 147 -11.74 -5.96 -11.49
N GLN A 148 -12.56 -5.27 -12.27
CA GLN A 148 -12.96 -5.73 -13.61
C GLN A 148 -11.77 -5.71 -14.58
N ALA A 149 -10.97 -4.64 -14.58
CA ALA A 149 -9.82 -4.47 -15.47
C ALA A 149 -8.68 -5.42 -15.12
N LEU A 150 -8.41 -5.67 -13.83
CA LEU A 150 -7.42 -6.66 -13.40
C LEU A 150 -7.91 -8.09 -13.71
N GLY A 151 -9.21 -8.35 -13.62
CA GLY A 151 -9.84 -9.63 -13.94
C GLY A 151 -9.31 -10.76 -13.08
N LYS A 152 -8.87 -11.85 -13.74
CA LYS A 152 -8.29 -13.04 -13.09
C LYS A 152 -6.77 -12.93 -12.89
N GLN A 153 -6.13 -11.87 -13.36
CA GLN A 153 -4.67 -11.72 -13.25
C GLN A 153 -4.29 -11.47 -11.80
N LYS A 154 -3.24 -12.13 -11.32
CA LYS A 154 -2.66 -11.86 -10.00
C LYS A 154 -1.94 -10.53 -10.02
N GLY A 155 -2.15 -9.72 -9.00
CA GLY A 155 -1.51 -8.42 -8.91
C GLY A 155 -2.35 -7.42 -8.12
N ALA A 156 -2.05 -6.14 -8.31
CA ALA A 156 -2.77 -5.06 -7.65
C ALA A 156 -2.88 -3.81 -8.53
N ALA A 157 -3.93 -3.05 -8.29
CA ALA A 157 -4.14 -1.72 -8.85
C ALA A 157 -4.47 -0.74 -7.72
N VAL A 158 -3.72 0.35 -7.65
CA VAL A 158 -3.90 1.45 -6.69
C VAL A 158 -4.09 2.74 -7.47
N ALA A 159 -5.12 3.50 -7.13
CA ALA A 159 -5.37 4.85 -7.65
C ALA A 159 -5.56 5.80 -6.47
N LEU A 160 -4.95 6.97 -6.52
CA LEU A 160 -5.07 8.00 -5.51
C LEU A 160 -5.12 9.40 -6.12
N ASP A 161 -5.69 10.34 -5.38
CA ASP A 161 -5.64 11.76 -5.74
C ASP A 161 -4.26 12.33 -5.38
N PRO A 162 -3.50 12.85 -6.35
CA PRO A 162 -2.14 13.34 -6.08
C PRO A 162 -2.10 14.61 -5.22
N ALA A 163 -3.18 15.38 -5.14
CA ALA A 163 -3.23 16.61 -4.36
C ALA A 163 -3.58 16.35 -2.89
N THR A 164 -4.49 15.41 -2.64
CA THR A 164 -5.01 15.13 -1.29
C THR A 164 -4.43 13.89 -0.64
N GLY A 165 -3.93 12.92 -1.42
CA GLY A 165 -3.53 11.61 -0.92
C GLY A 165 -4.69 10.62 -0.72
N GLU A 166 -5.94 11.03 -0.97
CA GLU A 166 -7.11 10.16 -0.88
C GLU A 166 -6.94 8.94 -1.80
N ILE A 167 -7.02 7.73 -1.24
CA ILE A 167 -7.05 6.50 -2.03
C ILE A 167 -8.41 6.37 -2.69
N LEU A 168 -8.45 6.46 -4.02
CA LEU A 168 -9.68 6.38 -4.82
C LEU A 168 -10.06 4.93 -5.19
N ALA A 169 -9.05 4.08 -5.37
CA ALA A 169 -9.24 2.64 -5.54
C ALA A 169 -7.99 1.88 -5.06
N MET A 170 -8.22 0.73 -4.42
CA MET A 170 -7.15 -0.17 -4.00
C MET A 170 -7.67 -1.60 -4.07
N TYR A 171 -7.34 -2.31 -5.15
CA TYR A 171 -7.78 -3.68 -5.38
C TYR A 171 -6.60 -4.61 -5.63
N ALA A 172 -6.63 -5.75 -4.98
CA ALA A 172 -5.66 -6.83 -5.17
C ALA A 172 -6.37 -8.14 -5.55
N ASN A 173 -5.75 -8.93 -6.40
CA ASN A 173 -6.23 -10.25 -6.81
C ASN A 173 -5.12 -11.30 -6.62
N PRO A 174 -5.39 -12.46 -5.97
CA PRO A 174 -6.67 -12.85 -5.39
C PRO A 174 -7.03 -12.00 -4.16
N SER A 175 -8.32 -11.81 -3.97
CA SER A 175 -8.93 -11.27 -2.77
C SER A 175 -9.76 -12.36 -2.07
N TYR A 176 -10.37 -12.05 -0.92
CA TYR A 176 -11.18 -13.00 -0.17
C TYR A 176 -12.49 -12.36 0.32
N ASP A 177 -13.50 -13.20 0.57
CA ASP A 177 -14.75 -12.79 1.24
C ASP A 177 -14.53 -12.85 2.76
N PRO A 178 -14.65 -11.73 3.51
CA PRO A 178 -14.47 -11.75 4.97
C PRO A 178 -15.62 -12.42 5.74
N ASN A 179 -16.82 -12.56 5.14
CA ASN A 179 -18.00 -13.06 5.84
C ASN A 179 -17.81 -14.44 6.51
N PRO A 180 -17.20 -15.45 5.86
CA PRO A 180 -17.00 -16.74 6.52
C PRO A 180 -16.08 -16.68 7.74
N LEU A 181 -15.10 -15.74 7.77
CA LEU A 181 -14.20 -15.53 8.91
C LEU A 181 -14.89 -14.84 10.09
N SER A 182 -15.97 -14.10 9.83
CA SER A 182 -16.76 -13.37 10.83
C SER A 182 -17.98 -14.14 11.31
N SER A 183 -18.17 -15.38 10.85
CA SER A 183 -19.27 -16.25 11.26
C SER A 183 -19.20 -16.60 12.76
N HIS A 184 -20.38 -16.82 13.37
CA HIS A 184 -20.47 -17.36 14.73
C HIS A 184 -20.30 -18.89 14.76
N ASP A 185 -20.35 -19.58 13.61
CA ASP A 185 -19.98 -20.99 13.50
C ASP A 185 -18.45 -21.13 13.48
N LEU A 186 -17.88 -21.47 14.64
CA LEU A 186 -16.44 -21.62 14.81
C LEU A 186 -15.81 -22.72 13.93
N GLY A 187 -16.60 -23.74 13.57
CA GLY A 187 -16.16 -24.80 12.66
C GLY A 187 -15.99 -24.26 11.23
N ALA A 188 -16.96 -23.48 10.76
CA ALA A 188 -16.91 -22.82 9.47
C ALA A 188 -15.75 -21.78 9.41
N VAL A 189 -15.55 -21.01 10.48
CA VAL A 189 -14.43 -20.04 10.60
C VAL A 189 -13.07 -20.74 10.48
N ASN A 190 -12.85 -21.83 11.22
CA ASN A 190 -11.59 -22.59 11.15
C ASN A 190 -11.37 -23.20 9.75
N LYS A 191 -12.41 -23.75 9.14
CA LYS A 191 -12.32 -24.31 7.80
C LYS A 191 -11.91 -23.26 6.78
N GLU A 192 -12.52 -22.09 6.81
CA GLU A 192 -12.20 -21.00 5.87
C GLU A 192 -10.80 -20.43 6.15
N TRP A 193 -10.42 -20.24 7.40
CA TRP A 193 -9.07 -19.80 7.76
C TRP A 193 -8.00 -20.74 7.19
N ASN A 194 -8.16 -22.06 7.42
CA ASN A 194 -7.21 -23.05 6.92
C ASN A 194 -7.16 -23.02 5.38
N ARG A 195 -8.29 -22.87 4.70
CA ARG A 195 -8.37 -22.74 3.24
C ARG A 195 -7.58 -21.53 2.75
N LEU A 196 -7.81 -20.35 3.34
CA LEU A 196 -7.16 -19.10 2.93
C LEU A 196 -5.67 -19.08 3.29
N ASN A 197 -5.30 -19.61 4.44
CA ASN A 197 -3.92 -19.59 4.92
C ASN A 197 -3.03 -20.63 4.22
N SER A 198 -3.61 -21.75 3.76
CA SER A 198 -2.90 -22.79 2.99
C SER A 198 -2.88 -22.49 1.48
N ASP A 199 -3.62 -21.49 1.02
CA ASP A 199 -3.66 -21.12 -0.39
C ASP A 199 -2.31 -20.56 -0.83
N LYS A 200 -1.69 -21.23 -1.84
CA LYS A 200 -0.39 -20.81 -2.41
C LYS A 200 -0.41 -19.38 -2.97
N ASP A 201 -1.59 -18.90 -3.34
CA ASP A 201 -1.79 -17.56 -3.87
C ASP A 201 -1.95 -16.49 -2.79
N LYS A 202 -1.92 -16.88 -1.49
CA LYS A 202 -1.90 -16.01 -0.30
C LYS A 202 -2.92 -14.87 -0.35
N PRO A 203 -4.23 -15.16 -0.46
CA PRO A 203 -5.26 -14.13 -0.61
C PRO A 203 -5.42 -13.21 0.60
N LEU A 204 -4.91 -13.60 1.79
CA LEU A 204 -4.93 -12.78 2.99
C LEU A 204 -3.91 -11.63 2.95
N ILE A 205 -2.83 -11.75 2.17
CA ILE A 205 -1.80 -10.71 2.06
C ILE A 205 -2.25 -9.65 1.05
N SER A 206 -2.30 -8.38 1.46
CA SER A 206 -2.58 -7.28 0.53
C SER A 206 -1.42 -7.06 -0.43
N ARG A 207 -1.61 -7.44 -1.69
CA ARG A 207 -0.64 -7.16 -2.75
C ARG A 207 -0.46 -5.67 -3.02
N ALA A 208 -1.46 -4.86 -2.68
CA ALA A 208 -1.40 -3.42 -2.87
C ALA A 208 -0.44 -2.73 -1.89
N THR A 209 -0.38 -3.22 -0.63
CA THR A 209 0.31 -2.52 0.46
C THR A 209 1.38 -3.35 1.17
N GLN A 210 1.28 -4.68 1.16
CA GLN A 210 2.16 -5.55 1.96
C GLN A 210 3.12 -6.38 1.11
N GLU A 211 2.74 -6.80 -0.09
CA GLU A 211 3.65 -7.53 -0.99
C GLU A 211 4.60 -6.57 -1.68
N ARG A 212 5.88 -6.96 -1.77
CA ARG A 212 6.95 -6.14 -2.35
C ARG A 212 7.52 -6.80 -3.59
N TYR A 213 7.49 -6.10 -4.68
CA TYR A 213 7.98 -6.56 -5.98
C TYR A 213 9.18 -5.73 -6.44
N PRO A 214 10.10 -6.29 -7.28
CA PRO A 214 11.03 -5.47 -8.01
C PRO A 214 10.22 -4.50 -8.91
N PRO A 215 10.43 -3.17 -8.83
CA PRO A 215 9.68 -2.21 -9.63
C PRO A 215 10.09 -2.20 -11.11
N GLY A 216 11.24 -2.79 -11.43
CA GLY A 216 11.79 -2.76 -12.78
C GLY A 216 11.95 -1.32 -13.28
N SER A 217 11.74 -1.12 -14.57
CA SER A 217 11.94 0.18 -15.22
C SER A 217 11.06 1.32 -14.71
N THR A 218 10.08 1.10 -13.82
CA THR A 218 9.37 2.21 -13.18
C THR A 218 10.26 2.94 -12.18
N PHE A 219 11.27 2.29 -11.62
CA PHE A 219 12.28 2.92 -10.76
C PHE A 219 13.13 3.97 -11.47
N LYS A 220 13.23 3.91 -12.81
CA LYS A 220 13.94 4.91 -13.62
C LYS A 220 13.38 6.33 -13.45
N VAL A 221 12.15 6.48 -12.99
CA VAL A 221 11.57 7.79 -12.62
C VAL A 221 12.36 8.41 -11.47
N ILE A 222 12.65 7.64 -10.42
CA ILE A 222 13.45 8.06 -9.27
C ILE A 222 14.90 8.35 -9.69
N VAL A 223 15.49 7.49 -10.53
CA VAL A 223 16.84 7.69 -11.07
C VAL A 223 16.91 8.96 -11.94
N THR A 224 15.86 9.25 -12.72
CA THR A 224 15.78 10.50 -13.51
C THR A 224 15.71 11.71 -12.59
N ALA A 225 14.91 11.68 -11.53
CA ALA A 225 14.86 12.77 -10.55
C ALA A 225 16.23 13.02 -9.91
N ALA A 226 16.92 11.95 -9.47
CA ALA A 226 18.27 12.05 -8.92
C ALA A 226 19.28 12.62 -9.94
N ALA A 227 19.18 12.22 -11.21
CA ALA A 227 20.05 12.69 -12.28
C ALA A 227 19.84 14.19 -12.56
N LEU A 228 18.60 14.65 -12.62
CA LEU A 228 18.28 16.08 -12.84
C LEU A 228 18.76 16.94 -11.68
N GLU A 229 18.57 16.52 -10.43
CA GLU A 229 19.08 17.24 -9.26
C GLU A 229 20.64 17.23 -9.17
N ASP A 230 21.29 16.22 -9.76
CA ASP A 230 22.75 16.17 -9.89
C ASP A 230 23.30 17.00 -11.09
N GLY A 231 22.42 17.70 -11.80
CA GLY A 231 22.78 18.57 -12.93
C GLY A 231 22.89 17.85 -14.28
N ILE A 232 22.54 16.56 -14.38
CA ILE A 232 22.48 15.83 -15.66
C ILE A 232 21.26 16.35 -16.46
N LYS A 233 21.51 16.83 -17.67
CA LYS A 233 20.45 17.42 -18.52
C LYS A 233 19.70 16.34 -19.30
N PRO A 234 18.41 16.55 -19.64
CA PRO A 234 17.65 15.64 -20.50
C PRO A 234 18.31 15.37 -21.86
N THR A 235 19.12 16.32 -22.34
CA THR A 235 19.84 16.26 -23.62
C THR A 235 21.19 15.56 -23.53
N ASP A 236 21.71 15.31 -22.33
CA ASP A 236 23.01 14.64 -22.16
C ASP A 236 22.94 13.22 -22.73
N THR A 237 23.96 12.87 -23.51
CA THR A 237 23.97 11.64 -24.28
C THR A 237 24.94 10.61 -23.71
N TYR A 238 24.54 9.36 -23.81
CA TYR A 238 25.29 8.18 -23.33
C TYR A 238 25.53 7.19 -24.48
N PRO A 239 26.63 6.40 -24.43
CA PRO A 239 26.80 5.25 -25.30
C PRO A 239 25.59 4.30 -25.17
N ASN A 240 25.15 3.77 -26.32
CA ASN A 240 23.94 2.95 -26.38
C ASN A 240 24.24 1.58 -27.00
N PRO A 241 25.02 0.73 -26.31
CA PRO A 241 25.32 -0.61 -26.77
C PRO A 241 24.10 -1.54 -26.68
N ARG A 242 24.13 -2.65 -27.43
CA ARG A 242 23.12 -3.73 -27.31
C ARG A 242 23.09 -4.32 -25.89
N ALA A 243 24.28 -4.49 -25.30
CA ALA A 243 24.48 -4.91 -23.92
C ALA A 243 25.64 -4.13 -23.31
N LEU A 244 25.48 -3.64 -22.08
CA LEU A 244 26.52 -2.93 -21.34
C LEU A 244 27.36 -3.96 -20.57
N LYS A 245 28.67 -3.95 -20.77
CA LYS A 245 29.60 -4.73 -19.94
C LYS A 245 29.66 -4.08 -18.55
N LEU A 246 29.31 -4.83 -17.52
CA LEU A 246 29.38 -4.35 -16.15
C LEU A 246 30.83 -4.34 -15.66
N PRO A 247 31.28 -3.28 -14.96
CA PRO A 247 32.63 -3.22 -14.41
C PRO A 247 32.86 -4.36 -13.40
N GLN A 248 34.10 -4.74 -13.18
CA GLN A 248 34.53 -5.74 -12.18
C GLN A 248 33.88 -7.14 -12.32
N THR A 249 33.24 -7.43 -13.43
CA THR A 249 32.56 -8.72 -13.69
C THR A 249 32.57 -9.07 -15.18
N ASN A 250 32.36 -10.36 -15.47
CA ASN A 250 32.17 -10.84 -16.86
C ASN A 250 30.71 -10.76 -17.31
N ARG A 251 29.80 -10.20 -16.47
CA ARG A 251 28.40 -10.10 -16.82
C ARG A 251 28.12 -8.88 -17.70
N THR A 252 27.08 -9.00 -18.53
CA THR A 252 26.56 -7.92 -19.35
C THR A 252 25.11 -7.65 -19.01
N LEU A 253 24.69 -6.39 -19.11
CA LEU A 253 23.31 -5.97 -18.94
C LEU A 253 22.70 -5.64 -20.30
N PRO A 254 21.78 -6.46 -20.84
CA PRO A 254 21.12 -6.20 -22.11
C PRO A 254 19.95 -5.19 -21.95
N ASN A 255 19.56 -4.59 -23.06
CA ASN A 255 18.26 -3.93 -23.16
C ASN A 255 17.15 -4.98 -23.36
N PHE A 256 15.90 -4.59 -23.05
CA PHE A 256 14.74 -5.43 -23.35
C PHE A 256 14.67 -5.71 -24.87
N GLY A 257 14.46 -6.98 -25.24
CA GLY A 257 14.50 -7.41 -26.65
C GLY A 257 15.89 -7.57 -27.27
N GLY A 258 16.98 -7.39 -26.48
CA GLY A 258 18.37 -7.74 -26.89
C GLY A 258 19.03 -6.82 -27.91
N GLY A 259 18.37 -5.72 -28.30
CA GLY A 259 18.88 -4.71 -29.24
C GLY A 259 19.46 -3.48 -28.56
N ALA A 260 20.19 -2.64 -29.33
CA ALA A 260 20.48 -1.27 -28.92
C ALA A 260 19.19 -0.43 -28.99
N CYS A 261 19.03 0.52 -28.05
CA CYS A 261 17.87 1.38 -28.06
C CYS A 261 17.91 2.29 -29.31
N ARG A 262 16.79 2.38 -30.07
CA ARG A 262 16.69 3.25 -31.27
C ARG A 262 17.86 3.14 -32.26
N GLY A 263 18.36 1.95 -32.50
CA GLY A 263 19.37 1.67 -33.55
C GLY A 263 20.84 1.86 -33.16
N GLY A 264 21.15 2.17 -31.90
CA GLY A 264 22.55 2.23 -31.42
C GLY A 264 23.13 3.66 -31.39
N GLY A 265 24.46 3.76 -31.39
CA GLY A 265 25.18 5.04 -31.30
C GLY A 265 25.11 5.68 -29.91
N ARG A 266 24.64 6.90 -29.84
CA ARG A 266 24.39 7.63 -28.58
C ARG A 266 22.91 7.94 -28.43
N ILE A 267 22.45 7.99 -27.19
CA ILE A 267 21.05 8.29 -26.87
C ILE A 267 21.00 9.30 -25.72
N SER A 268 20.10 10.27 -25.78
CA SER A 268 19.92 11.22 -24.70
C SER A 268 19.16 10.59 -23.52
N MET A 269 19.33 11.16 -22.29
CA MET A 269 18.59 10.71 -21.11
C MET A 269 17.06 10.72 -21.34
N ALA A 270 16.54 11.81 -21.95
CA ALA A 270 15.11 11.90 -22.24
C ALA A 270 14.63 10.79 -23.21
N GLN A 271 15.38 10.56 -24.28
CA GLN A 271 15.08 9.47 -25.21
C GLN A 271 15.18 8.09 -24.54
N ALA A 272 16.18 7.90 -23.66
CA ALA A 272 16.37 6.66 -22.92
C ALA A 272 15.21 6.38 -21.96
N LEU A 273 14.65 7.40 -21.27
CA LEU A 273 13.45 7.24 -20.44
C LEU A 273 12.24 6.84 -21.29
N ARG A 274 12.04 7.55 -22.42
CA ARG A 274 10.93 7.34 -23.35
C ARG A 274 10.86 5.89 -23.86
N VAL A 275 12.00 5.30 -24.24
CA VAL A 275 12.07 3.93 -24.75
C VAL A 275 12.48 2.91 -23.66
N SER A 276 12.65 3.37 -22.43
CA SER A 276 13.03 2.51 -21.28
C SER A 276 14.38 1.81 -21.42
N CYS A 277 15.42 2.50 -21.95
CA CYS A 277 16.74 1.95 -22.23
C CYS A 277 17.48 1.53 -20.95
N ASN A 278 17.83 0.24 -20.81
CA ASN A 278 18.51 -0.28 -19.62
C ASN A 278 19.96 0.16 -19.55
N THR A 279 20.66 0.04 -20.67
CA THR A 279 22.11 0.31 -20.73
C THR A 279 22.44 1.75 -20.39
N THR A 280 21.58 2.71 -20.76
CA THR A 280 21.75 4.14 -20.42
C THR A 280 21.47 4.39 -18.95
N PHE A 281 20.38 3.86 -18.40
CA PHE A 281 20.06 4.05 -16.99
C PHE A 281 21.05 3.36 -16.04
N ALA A 282 21.64 2.26 -16.43
CA ALA A 282 22.73 1.64 -15.71
C ALA A 282 23.97 2.54 -15.66
N GLN A 283 24.32 3.22 -16.77
CA GLN A 283 25.42 4.18 -16.81
C GLN A 283 25.14 5.41 -15.93
N ILE A 284 23.94 5.99 -16.03
CA ILE A 284 23.50 7.11 -15.18
C ILE A 284 23.58 6.72 -13.70
N GLY A 285 23.07 5.52 -13.34
CA GLY A 285 23.10 5.09 -11.96
C GLY A 285 24.52 4.85 -11.41
N MET A 286 25.43 4.28 -12.21
CA MET A 286 26.83 4.16 -11.82
C MET A 286 27.52 5.52 -11.68
N GLN A 287 27.16 6.50 -12.51
CA GLN A 287 27.66 7.88 -12.41
C GLN A 287 27.18 8.57 -11.11
N LEU A 288 25.92 8.41 -10.75
CA LEU A 288 25.34 8.96 -9.51
C LEU A 288 25.88 8.28 -8.24
N GLY A 289 26.08 6.97 -8.33
CA GLY A 289 26.42 6.12 -7.19
C GLY A 289 25.23 5.75 -6.31
N PRO A 290 25.40 4.72 -5.46
CA PRO A 290 24.29 4.16 -4.68
C PRO A 290 23.75 5.12 -3.62
N ALA A 291 24.58 5.98 -3.05
CA ALA A 291 24.16 6.92 -2.00
C ALA A 291 23.15 7.95 -2.51
N LYS A 292 23.40 8.60 -3.66
CA LYS A 292 22.46 9.57 -4.26
C LYS A 292 21.16 8.91 -4.72
N LEU A 293 21.23 7.66 -5.19
CA LEU A 293 20.05 6.89 -5.57
C LEU A 293 19.19 6.53 -4.37
N ASP A 294 19.80 6.09 -3.25
CA ASP A 294 19.09 5.78 -2.01
C ASP A 294 18.50 7.06 -1.38
N GLU A 295 19.26 8.15 -1.36
CA GLU A 295 18.78 9.44 -0.87
C GLU A 295 17.52 9.89 -1.62
N MET A 296 17.54 9.86 -2.96
CA MET A 296 16.38 10.23 -3.76
C MET A 296 15.22 9.24 -3.55
N ALA A 297 15.49 7.94 -3.46
CA ALA A 297 14.47 6.95 -3.17
C ALA A 297 13.80 7.23 -1.80
N ARG A 298 14.58 7.57 -0.77
CA ARG A 298 14.05 7.97 0.56
C ARG A 298 13.21 9.23 0.50
N LYS A 299 13.59 10.22 -0.29
CA LYS A 299 12.77 11.42 -0.53
C LYS A 299 11.41 11.07 -1.13
N PHE A 300 11.32 10.04 -1.99
CA PHE A 300 10.07 9.49 -2.52
C PHE A 300 9.33 8.59 -1.51
N GLY A 301 9.82 8.38 -0.30
CA GLY A 301 9.18 7.58 0.75
C GLY A 301 9.69 6.13 0.87
N PHE A 302 10.74 5.74 0.15
CA PHE A 302 11.39 4.46 0.38
C PHE A 302 12.12 4.46 1.74
N GLY A 303 12.31 3.29 2.33
CA GLY A 303 13.00 3.12 3.61
C GLY A 303 12.07 2.93 4.80
N ALA A 304 10.82 3.34 4.70
CA ALA A 304 9.78 3.19 5.72
C ALA A 304 8.44 2.80 5.08
N ALA A 305 7.46 2.40 5.90
CA ALA A 305 6.06 2.35 5.48
C ALA A 305 5.59 3.76 5.13
N PRO A 306 4.63 3.93 4.18
CA PRO A 306 4.12 5.26 3.81
C PRO A 306 3.61 6.02 5.04
N ILE A 307 4.13 7.22 5.24
CA ILE A 307 3.82 8.07 6.40
C ILE A 307 2.33 8.40 6.40
N GLY A 308 1.67 8.17 7.54
CA GLY A 308 0.25 8.46 7.74
C GLY A 308 -0.72 7.52 7.03
N PHE A 309 -0.23 6.48 6.36
CA PHE A 309 -1.14 5.48 5.81
C PHE A 309 -1.75 4.66 6.95
N ASP A 310 -3.06 4.60 6.93
CA ASP A 310 -3.91 4.13 8.01
C ASP A 310 -4.15 2.61 8.03
N LEU A 311 -3.61 1.86 7.07
CA LEU A 311 -3.61 0.41 7.07
C LEU A 311 -2.18 -0.18 7.11
N PRO A 312 -2.02 -1.45 7.51
CA PRO A 312 -0.74 -2.13 7.45
C PRO A 312 -0.11 -2.08 6.05
N ALA A 313 1.12 -1.58 5.97
CA ALA A 313 1.90 -1.51 4.74
C ALA A 313 3.36 -1.87 4.99
N SER A 314 3.98 -2.53 3.99
CA SER A 314 5.40 -2.85 4.03
C SER A 314 6.23 -1.67 3.51
N ALA A 315 7.38 -1.44 4.14
CA ALA A 315 8.36 -0.49 3.64
C ALA A 315 8.90 -0.91 2.28
N SER A 316 8.92 0.01 1.32
CA SER A 316 9.64 -0.14 0.06
C SER A 316 11.09 0.21 0.25
N CYS A 317 12.03 -0.51 -0.36
CA CYS A 317 13.47 -0.36 -0.12
C CYS A 317 14.25 -0.22 -1.44
N PHE A 318 15.21 0.70 -1.46
CA PHE A 318 16.23 0.70 -2.51
C PHE A 318 17.16 -0.51 -2.35
N TYR A 319 17.50 -0.88 -1.10
CA TYR A 319 18.26 -2.07 -0.78
C TYR A 319 17.51 -2.91 0.25
N ALA A 320 16.81 -3.94 -0.21
CA ALA A 320 16.06 -4.86 0.62
C ALA A 320 16.88 -6.14 0.89
N VAL A 321 16.90 -6.55 2.16
CA VAL A 321 17.39 -7.86 2.59
C VAL A 321 16.19 -8.65 3.12
N PRO A 322 15.98 -9.91 2.69
CA PRO A 322 14.87 -10.70 3.17
C PRO A 322 14.85 -10.82 4.71
N GLY A 323 13.69 -10.55 5.30
CA GLY A 323 13.50 -10.63 6.76
C GLY A 323 14.07 -9.44 7.56
N GLU A 324 14.61 -8.42 6.91
CA GLU A 324 15.25 -7.28 7.58
C GLU A 324 14.59 -5.94 7.17
N PRO A 325 14.75 -4.89 8.01
CA PRO A 325 14.42 -3.52 7.63
C PRO A 325 15.23 -3.07 6.42
N CYS A 326 14.78 -1.99 5.75
CA CYS A 326 15.57 -1.38 4.68
C CYS A 326 16.94 -0.93 5.20
N ARG A 327 17.99 -1.29 4.48
CA ARG A 327 19.38 -0.96 4.84
C ARG A 327 19.96 0.10 3.92
N GLU A 328 21.04 0.74 4.39
CA GLU A 328 21.89 1.53 3.51
C GLU A 328 22.57 0.64 2.48
N PRO A 329 22.68 1.11 1.22
CA PRO A 329 23.21 0.29 0.14
C PRO A 329 24.74 0.19 0.25
N LEU A 330 25.23 -0.93 0.75
CA LEU A 330 26.63 -1.35 0.62
C LEU A 330 26.79 -2.17 -0.65
N ILE A 331 26.63 -1.54 -1.84
CA ILE A 331 26.63 -2.19 -3.13
C ILE A 331 27.72 -1.65 -4.04
N ASP A 332 28.27 -2.54 -4.85
CA ASP A 332 29.28 -2.23 -5.87
C ASP A 332 28.68 -1.62 -7.15
N GLN A 333 29.53 -1.27 -8.09
CA GLN A 333 29.08 -0.69 -9.37
C GLN A 333 28.18 -1.63 -10.20
N PRO A 334 28.44 -2.92 -10.32
CA PRO A 334 27.53 -3.86 -10.99
C PRO A 334 26.14 -3.90 -10.35
N GLN A 335 26.06 -3.95 -9.02
CA GLN A 335 24.78 -3.95 -8.31
C GLN A 335 24.07 -2.61 -8.45
N THR A 336 24.82 -1.49 -8.37
CA THR A 336 24.27 -0.14 -8.61
C THR A 336 23.66 -0.04 -10.01
N ALA A 337 24.34 -0.53 -11.04
CA ALA A 337 23.84 -0.56 -12.41
C ALA A 337 22.50 -1.32 -12.53
N ILE A 338 22.38 -2.47 -11.88
CA ILE A 338 21.18 -3.30 -11.90
C ILE A 338 20.06 -2.66 -11.05
N SER A 339 20.41 -2.10 -9.88
CA SER A 339 19.45 -1.40 -9.02
C SER A 339 18.87 -0.15 -9.69
N SER A 340 19.65 0.54 -10.53
CA SER A 340 19.19 1.73 -11.28
C SER A 340 18.10 1.43 -12.32
N ILE A 341 17.91 0.18 -12.68
CA ILE A 341 16.80 -0.27 -13.53
C ILE A 341 15.69 -0.96 -12.71
N GLY A 342 15.71 -0.81 -11.37
CA GLY A 342 14.69 -1.34 -10.46
C GLY A 342 14.73 -2.86 -10.28
N GLN A 343 15.91 -3.46 -10.42
CA GLN A 343 16.16 -4.89 -10.25
C GLN A 343 17.08 -5.15 -9.02
N SER A 344 17.65 -6.33 -8.90
CA SER A 344 18.45 -6.72 -7.75
C SER A 344 17.64 -6.67 -6.46
N ASN A 345 18.05 -5.86 -5.50
CA ASN A 345 17.45 -5.75 -4.17
C ASN A 345 16.43 -4.60 -4.02
N VAL A 346 16.11 -3.88 -5.10
CA VAL A 346 15.05 -2.87 -5.06
C VAL A 346 13.70 -3.56 -4.92
N ARG A 347 12.93 -3.17 -3.91
CA ARG A 347 11.60 -3.70 -3.64
C ARG A 347 10.62 -2.58 -3.37
N ALA A 348 9.45 -2.64 -4.00
CA ALA A 348 8.39 -1.64 -3.84
C ALA A 348 7.00 -2.27 -3.76
N THR A 349 6.13 -1.67 -2.97
CA THR A 349 4.70 -1.98 -2.98
C THR A 349 4.00 -1.20 -4.10
N PRO A 350 2.87 -1.66 -4.63
CA PRO A 350 2.05 -0.88 -5.56
C PRO A 350 1.63 0.48 -5.01
N LEU A 351 1.29 0.58 -3.73
CA LEU A 351 0.98 1.86 -3.09
C LEU A 351 2.17 2.83 -3.19
N GLN A 352 3.39 2.38 -2.88
CA GLN A 352 4.60 3.22 -3.01
C GLN A 352 4.81 3.68 -4.44
N MET A 353 4.58 2.82 -5.43
CA MET A 353 4.75 3.20 -6.83
C MET A 353 3.65 4.14 -7.33
N ALA A 354 2.44 4.06 -6.73
CA ALA A 354 1.39 5.06 -6.96
C ALA A 354 1.78 6.43 -6.36
N LEU A 355 2.41 6.44 -5.17
CA LEU A 355 2.96 7.65 -4.56
C LEU A 355 4.08 8.27 -5.40
N VAL A 356 4.93 7.46 -6.04
CA VAL A 356 5.94 7.97 -6.99
C VAL A 356 5.27 8.72 -8.14
N ALA A 357 4.23 8.15 -8.75
CA ALA A 357 3.48 8.81 -9.81
C ALA A 357 2.76 10.08 -9.31
N ALA A 358 2.16 10.01 -8.12
CA ALA A 358 1.49 11.14 -7.49
C ALA A 358 2.45 12.30 -7.17
N THR A 359 3.65 11.99 -6.67
CA THR A 359 4.69 12.98 -6.39
C THR A 359 5.08 13.76 -7.65
N VAL A 360 5.22 13.07 -8.79
CA VAL A 360 5.50 13.76 -10.07
C VAL A 360 4.32 14.63 -10.51
N ALA A 361 3.09 14.12 -10.40
CA ALA A 361 1.88 14.89 -10.69
C ALA A 361 1.74 16.12 -9.78
N ASN A 362 2.13 16.00 -8.52
CA ASN A 362 2.04 17.04 -7.47
C ASN A 362 3.33 17.89 -7.36
N MET A 363 4.05 18.02 -8.47
CA MET A 363 5.22 18.89 -8.59
C MET A 363 6.27 18.70 -7.49
N GLY A 364 6.54 17.42 -7.15
CA GLY A 364 7.55 17.03 -6.18
C GLY A 364 7.07 16.92 -4.74
N ARG A 365 5.81 17.18 -4.45
CA ARG A 365 5.25 17.01 -3.11
C ARG A 365 4.70 15.61 -2.96
N VAL A 366 5.18 14.87 -1.96
CA VAL A 366 4.71 13.51 -1.65
C VAL A 366 3.40 13.63 -0.87
N PRO A 367 2.24 13.20 -1.42
CA PRO A 367 0.99 13.26 -0.69
C PRO A 367 0.95 12.20 0.40
N GLN A 368 0.27 12.49 1.52
CA GLN A 368 0.03 11.53 2.59
C GLN A 368 -1.17 10.63 2.23
N PRO A 369 -0.95 9.33 1.95
CA PRO A 369 -2.03 8.45 1.56
C PRO A 369 -2.94 8.11 2.73
N HIS A 370 -4.26 8.06 2.51
CA HIS A 370 -5.24 7.66 3.50
C HIS A 370 -6.50 7.09 2.85
N ILE A 371 -7.21 6.21 3.59
CA ILE A 371 -8.45 5.59 3.13
C ILE A 371 -9.70 6.10 3.86
N VAL A 372 -9.55 6.76 5.00
CA VAL A 372 -10.68 7.36 5.73
C VAL A 372 -10.69 8.85 5.49
N ARG A 373 -11.85 9.37 5.07
CA ARG A 373 -12.08 10.80 4.87
C ARG A 373 -12.55 11.47 6.14
N GLU A 374 -13.50 10.85 6.82
CA GLU A 374 -14.05 11.32 8.08
C GLU A 374 -14.69 10.19 8.87
N ILE A 375 -14.79 10.39 10.17
CA ILE A 375 -15.44 9.49 11.11
C ILE A 375 -16.66 10.24 11.66
N ARG A 376 -17.80 9.55 11.73
CA ARG A 376 -19.05 10.10 12.23
C ARG A 376 -19.58 9.27 13.38
N ASP A 377 -20.06 9.95 14.42
CA ASP A 377 -20.72 9.33 15.54
C ASP A 377 -22.08 8.69 15.14
N PRO A 378 -22.72 7.92 16.04
CA PRO A 378 -24.03 7.32 15.77
C PRO A 378 -25.16 8.36 15.48
N THR A 379 -24.97 9.63 15.82
CA THR A 379 -25.89 10.75 15.51
C THR A 379 -25.58 11.40 14.16
N ASN A 380 -24.60 10.86 13.42
CA ASN A 380 -24.11 11.36 12.12
C ASN A 380 -23.35 12.69 12.19
N GLN A 381 -22.86 13.10 13.37
CA GLN A 381 -21.96 14.24 13.52
C GLN A 381 -20.52 13.83 13.20
N VAL A 382 -19.75 14.72 12.57
CA VAL A 382 -18.33 14.47 12.28
C VAL A 382 -17.53 14.61 13.56
N VAL A 383 -16.93 13.51 14.02
CA VAL A 383 -16.02 13.46 15.18
C VAL A 383 -14.58 13.64 14.80
N GLU A 384 -14.21 13.18 13.59
CA GLU A 384 -12.86 13.37 13.06
C GLU A 384 -12.91 13.53 11.54
N ARG A 385 -12.05 14.40 11.00
CA ARG A 385 -11.87 14.57 9.56
C ARG A 385 -10.39 14.52 9.22
N PHE A 386 -10.04 13.69 8.26
CA PHE A 386 -8.69 13.62 7.77
C PHE A 386 -8.37 14.87 6.94
N MET A 387 -7.31 15.59 7.31
CA MET A 387 -6.86 16.77 6.57
C MET A 387 -5.79 16.38 5.59
N PRO A 388 -5.93 16.73 4.29
CA PRO A 388 -4.89 16.47 3.30
C PRO A 388 -3.56 17.05 3.73
N ALA A 389 -2.50 16.26 3.63
CA ALA A 389 -1.14 16.68 3.90
C ALA A 389 -0.19 16.17 2.80
N ALA A 390 0.84 16.93 2.55
CA ALA A 390 1.92 16.56 1.64
C ALA A 390 3.24 17.09 2.18
N SER A 391 4.34 16.48 1.75
CA SER A 391 5.68 16.97 2.07
C SER A 391 5.95 18.34 1.43
N ASP A 392 7.03 18.99 1.85
CA ASP A 392 7.68 19.97 0.99
C ASP A 392 8.15 19.32 -0.30
N PRO A 393 8.38 20.12 -1.38
CA PRO A 393 8.92 19.58 -2.62
C PRO A 393 10.26 18.88 -2.37
N ILE A 394 10.37 17.62 -2.83
CA ILE A 394 11.57 16.77 -2.61
C ILE A 394 12.68 17.04 -3.63
N TYR A 395 12.39 17.84 -4.64
CA TYR A 395 13.30 18.31 -5.69
C TYR A 395 12.88 19.68 -6.21
N SER A 396 13.73 20.33 -7.00
CA SER A 396 13.50 21.66 -7.55
C SER A 396 12.29 21.73 -8.52
N SER A 397 11.73 22.93 -8.70
CA SER A 397 10.63 23.16 -9.66
C SER A 397 11.00 22.80 -11.09
N ASP A 398 12.26 23.05 -11.48
CA ASP A 398 12.77 22.74 -12.81
C ASP A 398 12.84 21.22 -13.04
N THR A 399 13.31 20.48 -12.02
CA THR A 399 13.27 19.02 -12.02
C THR A 399 11.83 18.51 -12.10
N ALA A 400 10.91 19.10 -11.33
CA ALA A 400 9.51 18.72 -11.34
C ALA A 400 8.88 18.84 -12.73
N ALA A 401 9.02 20.01 -13.36
CA ALA A 401 8.50 20.25 -14.71
C ALA A 401 9.15 19.32 -15.74
N THR A 402 10.48 19.21 -15.72
CA THR A 402 11.24 18.37 -16.66
C THR A 402 10.88 16.90 -16.55
N LEU A 403 10.82 16.35 -15.33
CA LEU A 403 10.48 14.95 -15.09
C LEU A 403 9.04 14.64 -15.53
N ARG A 404 8.10 15.55 -15.23
CA ARG A 404 6.71 15.44 -15.64
C ARG A 404 6.62 15.37 -17.18
N ASP A 405 7.26 16.27 -17.89
CA ASP A 405 7.26 16.31 -19.35
C ASP A 405 7.92 15.06 -19.98
N MET A 406 9.01 14.58 -19.39
CA MET A 406 9.64 13.33 -19.81
C MET A 406 8.73 12.12 -19.61
N MET A 407 7.92 12.07 -18.54
CA MET A 407 6.94 11.00 -18.34
C MET A 407 5.73 11.11 -19.27
N ILE A 408 5.32 12.31 -19.65
CA ILE A 408 4.31 12.55 -20.70
C ILE A 408 4.82 12.02 -22.03
N ASP A 409 6.09 12.28 -22.38
CA ASP A 409 6.71 11.79 -23.61
C ASP A 409 6.76 10.24 -23.67
N VAL A 410 6.88 9.56 -22.53
CA VAL A 410 6.78 8.08 -22.47
C VAL A 410 5.39 7.60 -22.92
N VAL A 411 4.32 8.30 -22.54
CA VAL A 411 2.94 7.93 -22.89
C VAL A 411 2.62 8.35 -24.33
N ASP A 412 2.99 9.55 -24.71
CA ASP A 412 2.63 10.10 -26.02
C ASP A 412 3.40 9.44 -27.18
N ARG A 413 4.69 9.12 -26.98
CA ARG A 413 5.62 8.71 -28.05
C ARG A 413 6.52 7.52 -27.70
N GLY A 414 6.33 6.93 -26.51
CA GLY A 414 7.22 5.91 -25.98
C GLY A 414 6.52 4.58 -25.68
N THR A 415 7.10 3.86 -24.70
CA THR A 415 6.61 2.53 -24.29
C THR A 415 5.25 2.54 -23.61
N GLY A 416 4.77 3.71 -23.18
CA GLY A 416 3.47 3.90 -22.52
C GLY A 416 2.28 4.06 -23.46
N GLN A 417 2.49 4.19 -24.80
CA GLN A 417 1.42 4.39 -25.78
C GLN A 417 0.23 3.42 -25.65
N PRO A 418 0.39 2.13 -25.34
CA PRO A 418 -0.76 1.24 -25.19
C PRO A 418 -1.73 1.64 -24.07
N ALA A 419 -1.27 2.39 -23.07
CA ALA A 419 -2.06 2.91 -21.95
C ALA A 419 -2.62 4.31 -22.21
N ALA A 420 -2.26 4.98 -23.30
CA ALA A 420 -2.62 6.37 -23.56
C ALA A 420 -4.14 6.57 -23.66
N VAL A 421 -4.63 7.61 -22.97
CA VAL A 421 -5.99 8.14 -23.11
C VAL A 421 -5.93 9.30 -24.10
N ARG A 422 -6.58 9.18 -25.26
CA ARG A 422 -6.44 10.14 -26.37
C ARG A 422 -6.80 11.58 -25.99
N SER A 423 -7.81 11.77 -25.15
CA SER A 423 -8.25 13.09 -24.67
C SER A 423 -7.25 13.76 -23.73
N LEU A 424 -6.28 13.00 -23.18
CA LEU A 424 -5.25 13.48 -22.24
C LEU A 424 -3.86 13.59 -22.88
N ARG A 425 -3.78 13.71 -24.20
CA ARG A 425 -2.49 13.91 -24.88
C ARG A 425 -1.82 15.18 -24.38
N GLY A 426 -0.55 15.06 -23.96
CA GLY A 426 0.21 16.16 -23.34
C GLY A 426 -0.09 16.38 -21.84
N GLU A 427 -0.99 15.60 -21.23
CA GLU A 427 -1.37 15.74 -19.82
C GLU A 427 -1.14 14.45 -19.02
N MET A 428 -1.27 13.28 -19.67
CA MET A 428 -1.04 11.98 -19.03
C MET A 428 0.44 11.61 -19.12
N GLY A 429 1.10 11.48 -17.98
CA GLY A 429 2.45 10.93 -17.89
C GLY A 429 2.44 9.51 -17.34
N GLY A 430 3.49 8.75 -17.65
CA GLY A 430 3.60 7.39 -17.11
C GLY A 430 4.93 6.71 -17.38
N LYS A 431 5.10 5.50 -16.83
CA LYS A 431 6.27 4.66 -17.04
C LYS A 431 5.90 3.18 -16.99
N THR A 432 6.34 2.43 -17.98
CA THR A 432 6.26 0.97 -18.03
C THR A 432 7.36 0.33 -17.22
N GLY A 433 7.08 -0.82 -16.60
CA GLY A 433 8.06 -1.69 -15.94
C GLY A 433 7.90 -3.14 -16.41
N THR A 434 9.02 -3.82 -16.49
CA THR A 434 9.12 -5.27 -16.68
C THR A 434 10.24 -5.73 -15.77
N ALA A 435 9.92 -6.56 -14.79
CA ALA A 435 10.83 -6.92 -13.72
C ALA A 435 10.93 -8.44 -13.60
N GLN A 436 12.14 -8.98 -13.73
CA GLN A 436 12.38 -10.39 -13.52
C GLN A 436 12.13 -10.77 -12.06
N THR A 437 11.53 -11.93 -11.82
CA THR A 437 11.24 -12.46 -10.48
C THR A 437 12.50 -12.93 -9.75
N GLY A 438 13.54 -13.23 -10.49
CA GLY A 438 14.77 -13.88 -9.99
C GLY A 438 14.67 -15.40 -9.95
N VAL A 439 13.53 -15.98 -10.31
CA VAL A 439 13.31 -17.42 -10.41
C VAL A 439 13.41 -17.84 -11.88
N SER A 440 14.24 -18.86 -12.15
CA SER A 440 14.42 -19.36 -13.51
C SER A 440 13.13 -19.98 -14.05
N GLY A 441 12.74 -19.59 -15.25
CA GLY A 441 11.53 -20.10 -15.92
C GLY A 441 10.23 -19.39 -15.52
N GLU A 442 10.28 -18.42 -14.61
CA GLU A 442 9.14 -17.56 -14.33
C GLU A 442 9.10 -16.34 -15.25
N ALA A 443 7.93 -16.05 -15.78
CA ALA A 443 7.67 -14.82 -16.52
C ALA A 443 7.79 -13.58 -15.62
N PRO A 444 8.22 -12.43 -16.17
CA PRO A 444 8.46 -11.23 -15.38
C PRO A 444 7.17 -10.64 -14.80
N HIS A 445 7.28 -9.95 -13.67
CA HIS A 445 6.24 -9.04 -13.22
C HIS A 445 6.20 -7.82 -14.14
N VAL A 446 5.00 -7.36 -14.46
CA VAL A 446 4.81 -6.21 -15.34
C VAL A 446 4.11 -5.08 -14.62
N TRP A 447 4.61 -3.85 -14.82
CA TRP A 447 4.18 -2.66 -14.13
C TRP A 447 3.76 -1.56 -15.09
N PHE A 448 2.82 -0.76 -14.64
CA PHE A 448 2.55 0.55 -15.21
C PHE A 448 2.24 1.54 -14.09
N ILE A 449 2.98 2.64 -14.04
CA ILE A 449 2.64 3.78 -13.19
C ILE A 449 2.29 4.97 -14.08
N ALA A 450 1.29 5.73 -13.69
CA ALA A 450 0.84 6.88 -14.46
C ALA A 450 0.21 7.94 -13.56
N PHE A 451 0.16 9.14 -14.09
CA PHE A 451 -0.66 10.23 -13.58
C PHE A 451 -1.46 10.87 -14.70
N ALA A 452 -2.59 11.44 -14.34
CA ALA A 452 -3.44 12.29 -15.14
C ALA A 452 -4.08 13.36 -14.22
N PRO A 453 -4.80 14.35 -14.75
CA PRO A 453 -5.51 15.29 -13.88
C PRO A 453 -6.37 14.60 -12.82
N GLY A 454 -6.12 14.92 -11.54
CA GLY A 454 -6.85 14.41 -10.38
C GLY A 454 -6.64 12.93 -10.05
N VAL A 455 -5.69 12.23 -10.69
CA VAL A 455 -5.42 10.82 -10.36
C VAL A 455 -3.99 10.39 -10.66
N ALA A 456 -3.42 9.60 -9.75
CA ALA A 456 -2.20 8.84 -9.98
C ALA A 456 -2.49 7.36 -9.77
N VAL A 457 -1.89 6.50 -10.59
CA VAL A 457 -2.19 5.06 -10.64
C VAL A 457 -0.90 4.25 -10.66
N ALA A 458 -0.89 3.13 -9.93
CA ALA A 458 0.10 2.08 -10.12
C ALA A 458 -0.59 0.73 -10.26
N VAL A 459 -0.15 -0.03 -11.24
CA VAL A 459 -0.62 -1.40 -11.50
C VAL A 459 0.57 -2.33 -11.58
N VAL A 460 0.49 -3.46 -10.87
CA VAL A 460 1.37 -4.61 -11.05
C VAL A 460 0.56 -5.83 -11.45
N VAL A 461 1.08 -6.60 -12.39
CA VAL A 461 0.56 -7.93 -12.73
C VAL A 461 1.71 -8.93 -12.61
N GLU A 462 1.47 -9.96 -11.77
CA GLU A 462 2.46 -11.01 -11.52
C GLU A 462 2.65 -11.88 -12.77
N ASN A 463 3.88 -12.34 -12.99
CA ASN A 463 4.26 -13.37 -13.96
C ASN A 463 3.67 -13.13 -15.37
N GLY A 464 3.71 -11.86 -15.82
CA GLY A 464 3.27 -11.45 -17.16
C GLY A 464 1.76 -11.58 -17.42
N GLY A 465 0.98 -12.01 -16.43
CA GLY A 465 -0.47 -12.21 -16.56
C GLY A 465 -0.80 -13.14 -17.73
N ASN A 466 -1.71 -12.70 -18.59
CA ASN A 466 -2.20 -13.49 -19.73
C ASN A 466 -1.19 -13.65 -20.89
N LEU A 467 -0.08 -12.88 -20.89
CA LEU A 467 0.91 -12.89 -21.97
C LEU A 467 2.23 -13.56 -21.59
N ALA A 468 2.39 -13.96 -20.31
CA ALA A 468 3.59 -14.62 -19.80
C ALA A 468 4.89 -13.91 -20.26
N ASP A 469 5.83 -14.60 -20.91
CA ASP A 469 7.11 -14.04 -21.37
C ASP A 469 6.98 -12.92 -22.41
N ALA A 470 5.87 -12.88 -23.17
CA ALA A 470 5.61 -11.81 -24.13
C ALA A 470 5.02 -10.55 -23.50
N ALA A 471 4.84 -10.54 -22.16
CA ALA A 471 4.25 -9.45 -21.44
C ALA A 471 5.18 -8.24 -21.35
N THR A 472 4.58 -7.05 -21.50
CA THR A 472 5.21 -5.78 -21.17
C THR A 472 4.26 -4.96 -20.32
N GLY A 473 4.81 -4.06 -19.51
CA GLY A 473 3.99 -3.18 -18.67
C GLY A 473 2.93 -2.42 -19.45
N GLY A 474 3.28 -1.90 -20.63
CA GLY A 474 2.33 -1.17 -21.49
C GLY A 474 1.18 -2.04 -22.03
N ARG A 475 1.43 -3.33 -22.29
CA ARG A 475 0.41 -4.22 -22.90
C ARG A 475 -0.51 -4.90 -21.88
N VAL A 476 -0.06 -5.10 -20.65
CA VAL A 476 -0.81 -5.84 -19.62
C VAL A 476 -1.25 -4.92 -18.48
N ALA A 477 -0.35 -4.23 -17.82
CA ALA A 477 -0.67 -3.32 -16.72
C ALA A 477 -1.25 -1.98 -17.22
N GLY A 478 -0.81 -1.51 -18.37
CA GLY A 478 -1.27 -0.24 -18.99
C GLY A 478 -2.78 -0.17 -19.21
N PRO A 479 -3.44 -1.16 -19.81
CA PRO A 479 -4.90 -1.16 -19.98
C PRO A 479 -5.68 -1.06 -18.66
N VAL A 480 -5.18 -1.65 -17.58
CA VAL A 480 -5.79 -1.55 -16.24
C VAL A 480 -5.68 -0.11 -15.72
N ALA A 481 -4.50 0.49 -15.81
CA ALA A 481 -4.28 1.88 -15.42
C ALA A 481 -5.14 2.85 -16.27
N ARG A 482 -5.20 2.63 -17.58
CA ARG A 482 -6.06 3.39 -18.50
C ARG A 482 -7.53 3.34 -18.07
N ALA A 483 -8.07 2.17 -17.74
CA ALA A 483 -9.46 2.02 -17.33
C ALA A 483 -9.79 2.84 -16.07
N LEU A 484 -8.87 2.89 -15.10
CA LEU A 484 -9.01 3.71 -13.89
C LEU A 484 -8.99 5.20 -14.21
N ILE A 485 -8.08 5.65 -15.07
CA ILE A 485 -7.99 7.05 -15.49
C ILE A 485 -9.24 7.46 -16.27
N GLU A 486 -9.72 6.64 -17.20
CA GLU A 486 -10.95 6.89 -17.96
C GLU A 486 -12.19 6.97 -17.04
N GLU A 487 -12.25 6.14 -15.99
CA GLU A 487 -13.35 6.19 -15.03
C GLU A 487 -13.32 7.50 -14.21
N LYS A 488 -12.13 7.93 -13.77
CA LYS A 488 -11.97 9.22 -13.07
C LYS A 488 -12.44 10.39 -13.95
N LEU A 489 -12.04 10.43 -15.22
CA LEU A 489 -12.49 11.46 -16.16
C LEU A 489 -14.01 11.49 -16.36
N LYS A 490 -14.66 10.32 -16.43
CA LYS A 490 -16.12 10.24 -16.52
C LYS A 490 -16.81 10.83 -15.28
N GLN A 491 -16.22 10.64 -14.10
CA GLN A 491 -16.77 11.18 -12.85
C GLN A 491 -16.60 12.69 -12.79
N ASP A 492 -15.43 13.20 -13.17
CA ASP A 492 -15.18 14.64 -13.18
C ASP A 492 -16.06 15.39 -14.18
N ALA A 493 -16.37 14.76 -15.33
CA ALA A 493 -17.30 15.30 -16.30
C ALA A 493 -18.78 15.30 -15.86
N ARG A 494 -19.13 14.58 -14.78
CA ARG A 494 -20.49 14.53 -14.22
C ARG A 494 -20.70 15.49 -13.04
N ARG A 495 -19.62 16.04 -12.49
CA ARG A 495 -19.62 17.05 -11.42
C ARG A 495 -19.70 18.45 -12.01
#